data_2476de56564e7630f253f21e480b61ac
#
_entry.id   2476de56564e7630f253f21e480b61ac
#
_cell.length_a   1.000
_cell.length_b   1.000
_cell.length_c   1.000
_cell.angle_alpha   90.00
_cell.angle_beta   90.00
_cell.angle_gamma   90.00
#
_symmetry.space_group_name_H-M   'P 1'
#
loop_
_entity.id
_entity.type
_entity.pdbx_description
1 polymer ?
#
loop_
_entity_poly.entity_id
_entity_poly.type
_entity_poly.pdbx_seq_one_letter_code
_entity_poly.pdbx_strand_id
1 'polypeptide(L)'
;MNYISDVLFWISTGMLVPVIILLIFFFLRALLLLGGFFGQYLVKRKSGAEIREQMNTLTLDNIDTLGDRLPKNKQAVIVSYMKKLVANRQSKAQVNRILDQYAQFVEKDLSLPSTLLKMGPMLGLMGTLIPMGPALAGLSTGDIASMAYNMQVAFATTVVGLFSAAIGFVTKQTKNRWYTEDMSNLEFMADLLEEK
;
A
#
# COMPACT_ATOMS: atom_id res chain seq x y z
N MET A 1 -42.25 0.07 -16.17
CA MET A 1 -41.06 -0.40 -15.44
C MET A 1 -39.90 -0.73 -16.39
N ASN A 2 -40.16 -1.02 -17.67
CA ASN A 2 -39.10 -1.45 -18.62
C ASN A 2 -38.04 -0.36 -18.92
N TYR A 3 -38.44 0.93 -19.07
CA TYR A 3 -37.50 2.00 -19.41
C TYR A 3 -36.37 2.21 -18.37
N ILE A 4 -36.68 2.11 -17.09
CA ILE A 4 -35.65 2.26 -16.03
C ILE A 4 -34.68 1.08 -16.05
N SER A 5 -35.19 -0.13 -16.24
CA SER A 5 -34.36 -1.34 -16.34
C SER A 5 -33.46 -1.30 -17.58
N ASP A 6 -33.99 -0.82 -18.71
CA ASP A 6 -33.20 -0.68 -19.96
C ASP A 6 -32.11 0.36 -19.82
N VAL A 7 -32.39 1.51 -19.20
CA VAL A 7 -31.35 2.54 -18.91
C VAL A 7 -30.26 2.01 -17.99
N LEU A 8 -30.64 1.30 -16.91
CA LEU A 8 -29.66 0.69 -16.00
C LEU A 8 -28.79 -0.36 -16.72
N PHE A 9 -29.39 -1.16 -17.61
CA PHE A 9 -28.67 -2.14 -18.40
C PHE A 9 -27.64 -1.48 -19.34
N TRP A 10 -28.02 -0.41 -20.05
CA TRP A 10 -27.14 0.34 -20.94
C TRP A 10 -25.98 0.99 -20.17
N ILE A 11 -26.26 1.62 -19.03
CA ILE A 11 -25.24 2.21 -18.15
C ILE A 11 -24.28 1.11 -17.68
N SER A 12 -24.81 0.00 -17.17
CA SER A 12 -23.99 -1.11 -16.67
C SER A 12 -23.08 -1.68 -17.76
N THR A 13 -23.64 -1.97 -18.95
CA THR A 13 -22.86 -2.53 -20.05
C THR A 13 -21.79 -1.56 -20.54
N GLY A 14 -22.10 -0.27 -20.61
CA GLY A 14 -21.12 0.78 -20.96
C GLY A 14 -19.96 0.92 -19.97
N MET A 15 -20.17 0.53 -18.70
CA MET A 15 -19.13 0.54 -17.66
C MET A 15 -18.10 -0.59 -17.81
N LEU A 16 -18.31 -1.59 -18.65
CA LEU A 16 -17.38 -2.72 -18.80
C LEU A 16 -15.99 -2.28 -19.23
N VAL A 17 -15.91 -1.45 -20.27
CA VAL A 17 -14.62 -0.98 -20.81
C VAL A 17 -13.85 -0.15 -19.80
N PRO A 18 -14.42 0.87 -19.12
CA PRO A 18 -13.75 1.59 -18.05
C PRO A 18 -13.25 0.69 -16.91
N VAL A 19 -14.03 -0.29 -16.49
CA VAL A 19 -13.66 -1.21 -15.41
C VAL A 19 -12.46 -2.08 -15.81
N ILE A 20 -12.43 -2.60 -17.04
CA ILE A 20 -11.31 -3.40 -17.53
C ILE A 20 -10.03 -2.55 -17.62
N ILE A 21 -10.13 -1.31 -18.11
CA ILE A 21 -8.98 -0.39 -18.18
C ILE A 21 -8.43 -0.10 -16.78
N LEU A 22 -9.30 0.19 -15.82
CA LEU A 22 -8.90 0.42 -14.43
C LEU A 22 -8.26 -0.84 -13.80
N LEU A 23 -8.80 -2.04 -14.06
CA LEU A 23 -8.22 -3.30 -13.60
C LEU A 23 -6.80 -3.50 -14.13
N ILE A 24 -6.58 -3.29 -15.42
CA ILE A 24 -5.25 -3.39 -16.02
C ILE A 24 -4.30 -2.37 -15.39
N PHE A 25 -4.75 -1.13 -15.22
CA PHE A 25 -3.96 -0.08 -14.57
C PHE A 25 -3.58 -0.46 -13.13
N PHE A 26 -4.52 -0.94 -12.32
CA PHE A 26 -4.24 -1.38 -10.95
C PHE A 26 -3.35 -2.61 -10.90
N PHE A 27 -3.50 -3.53 -11.83
CA PHE A 27 -2.62 -4.70 -11.96
C PHE A 27 -1.16 -4.29 -12.25
N LEU A 28 -0.95 -3.40 -13.21
CA LEU A 28 0.39 -2.87 -13.50
C LEU A 28 0.98 -2.13 -12.29
N ARG A 29 0.18 -1.32 -11.60
CA ARG A 29 0.59 -0.66 -10.35
C ARG A 29 0.93 -1.65 -9.24
N ALA A 30 0.20 -2.76 -9.13
CA ALA A 30 0.49 -3.83 -8.18
C ALA A 30 1.84 -4.51 -8.48
N LEU A 31 2.16 -4.77 -9.75
CA LEU A 31 3.46 -5.33 -10.14
C LEU A 31 4.62 -4.37 -9.83
N LEU A 32 4.47 -3.09 -10.12
CA LEU A 32 5.47 -2.06 -9.78
C LEU A 32 5.66 -1.94 -8.26
N LEU A 33 4.55 -1.99 -7.51
CA LEU A 33 4.60 -1.99 -6.05
C LEU A 33 5.36 -3.20 -5.51
N LEU A 34 5.12 -4.39 -6.06
CA LEU A 34 5.79 -5.62 -5.67
C LEU A 34 7.31 -5.52 -5.91
N GLY A 35 7.73 -5.01 -7.08
CA GLY A 35 9.15 -4.78 -7.38
C GLY A 35 9.82 -3.81 -6.39
N GLY A 36 9.20 -2.67 -6.11
CA GLY A 36 9.68 -1.69 -5.14
C GLY A 36 9.72 -2.24 -3.70
N PHE A 37 8.73 -3.05 -3.34
CA PHE A 37 8.65 -3.70 -2.04
C PHE A 37 9.83 -4.66 -1.78
N PHE A 38 10.23 -5.47 -2.78
CA PHE A 38 11.38 -6.35 -2.65
C PHE A 38 12.67 -5.57 -2.37
N GLY A 39 12.89 -4.45 -3.05
CA GLY A 39 14.04 -3.57 -2.77
C GLY A 39 14.04 -3.05 -1.33
N GLN A 40 12.90 -2.54 -0.86
CA GLN A 40 12.75 -2.05 0.52
C GLN A 40 12.91 -3.18 1.56
N TYR A 41 12.40 -4.37 1.28
CA TYR A 41 12.52 -5.54 2.14
C TYR A 41 13.99 -5.92 2.38
N LEU A 42 14.79 -5.97 1.31
CA LEU A 42 16.22 -6.28 1.42
C LEU A 42 16.98 -5.21 2.23
N VAL A 43 16.67 -3.93 2.02
CA VAL A 43 17.26 -2.83 2.80
C VAL A 43 16.87 -2.92 4.27
N LYS A 44 15.59 -3.10 4.57
CA LYS A 44 15.09 -3.19 5.95
C LYS A 44 15.69 -4.39 6.69
N ARG A 45 15.84 -5.54 6.01
CA ARG A 45 16.46 -6.74 6.60
C ARG A 45 17.93 -6.52 6.98
N LYS A 46 18.68 -5.77 6.16
CA LYS A 46 20.10 -5.45 6.43
C LYS A 46 20.25 -4.40 7.53
N SER A 47 19.51 -3.30 7.45
CA SER A 47 19.66 -2.17 8.38
C SER A 47 18.87 -2.34 9.68
N GLY A 48 17.84 -3.18 9.71
CA GLY A 48 16.94 -3.33 10.86
C GLY A 48 17.63 -3.91 12.09
N ALA A 49 18.54 -4.89 11.90
CA ALA A 49 19.31 -5.48 13.01
C ALA A 49 20.25 -4.45 13.64
N GLU A 50 20.96 -3.67 12.81
CA GLU A 50 21.88 -2.62 13.26
C GLU A 50 21.15 -1.51 14.02
N ILE A 51 19.98 -1.07 13.50
CA ILE A 51 19.15 -0.05 14.18
C ILE A 51 18.66 -0.56 15.52
N ARG A 52 18.16 -1.81 15.59
CA ARG A 52 17.67 -2.40 16.83
C ARG A 52 18.77 -2.51 17.89
N GLU A 53 19.97 -2.91 17.51
CA GLU A 53 21.13 -2.98 18.40
C GLU A 53 21.49 -1.59 18.94
N GLN A 54 21.51 -0.56 18.09
CA GLN A 54 21.76 0.82 18.49
C GLN A 54 20.68 1.34 19.44
N MET A 55 19.39 1.02 19.19
CA MET A 55 18.29 1.43 20.06
C MET A 55 18.36 0.75 21.42
N ASN A 56 18.70 -0.54 21.50
CA ASN A 56 18.83 -1.26 22.77
C ASN A 56 19.98 -0.75 23.66
N THR A 57 21.01 -0.14 23.06
CA THR A 57 22.17 0.42 23.76
C THR A 57 22.08 1.94 23.94
N LEU A 58 20.96 2.56 23.53
CA LEU A 58 20.78 4.00 23.58
C LEU A 58 20.51 4.44 25.04
N THR A 59 21.28 5.44 25.48
CA THR A 59 21.20 6.05 26.80
C THR A 59 21.32 7.58 26.68
N LEU A 60 20.96 8.31 27.73
CA LEU A 60 21.09 9.77 27.79
C LEU A 60 22.52 10.27 27.48
N ASP A 61 23.54 9.49 27.84
CA ASP A 61 24.94 9.87 27.65
C ASP A 61 25.41 9.71 26.20
N ASN A 62 24.85 8.75 25.44
CA ASN A 62 25.35 8.41 24.11
C ASN A 62 24.46 8.88 22.94
N ILE A 63 23.31 9.50 23.23
CA ILE A 63 22.35 9.96 22.20
C ILE A 63 22.97 10.98 21.24
N ASP A 64 23.91 11.80 21.68
CA ASP A 64 24.58 12.81 20.83
C ASP A 64 25.48 12.17 19.76
N THR A 65 26.07 11.02 20.07
CA THR A 65 26.95 10.28 19.15
C THR A 65 26.19 9.31 18.24
N LEU A 66 24.89 9.16 18.47
CA LEU A 66 24.03 8.26 17.68
C LEU A 66 24.08 8.60 16.19
N GLY A 67 24.08 9.90 15.84
CA GLY A 67 24.12 10.36 14.46
C GLY A 67 25.28 9.78 13.64
N ASP A 68 26.43 9.54 14.25
CA ASP A 68 27.62 9.00 13.61
C ASP A 68 27.64 7.47 13.59
N ARG A 69 26.93 6.84 14.54
CA ARG A 69 26.84 5.37 14.68
C ARG A 69 25.72 4.76 13.81
N LEU A 70 24.77 5.58 13.36
CA LEU A 70 23.70 5.11 12.49
C LEU A 70 24.23 4.60 11.15
N PRO A 71 23.63 3.55 10.58
CA PRO A 71 24.03 3.00 9.30
C PRO A 71 24.13 4.11 8.24
N LYS A 72 25.22 4.14 7.47
CA LYS A 72 25.42 5.10 6.37
C LYS A 72 24.48 4.84 5.19
N ASN A 73 23.60 3.84 5.30
CA ASN A 73 22.67 3.48 4.25
C ASN A 73 21.58 4.56 4.11
N LYS A 74 21.76 5.47 3.15
CA LYS A 74 20.80 6.56 2.82
C LYS A 74 19.41 6.06 2.42
N GLN A 75 19.27 4.77 2.11
CA GLN A 75 17.99 4.19 1.70
C GLN A 75 17.06 3.84 2.88
N ALA A 76 17.57 3.79 4.10
CA ALA A 76 16.74 3.62 5.28
C ALA A 76 16.14 4.97 5.70
N VAL A 77 14.88 5.20 5.36
CA VAL A 77 14.16 6.47 5.60
C VAL A 77 14.22 6.87 7.07
N ILE A 78 14.05 5.93 8.01
CA ILE A 78 14.10 6.16 9.45
C ILE A 78 15.39 6.84 9.89
N VAL A 79 16.55 6.47 9.33
CA VAL A 79 17.85 7.06 9.66
C VAL A 79 17.89 8.56 9.41
N SER A 80 17.21 9.01 8.34
CA SER A 80 17.09 10.44 8.04
C SER A 80 16.30 11.19 9.14
N TYR A 81 15.21 10.59 9.63
CA TYR A 81 14.38 11.17 10.69
C TYR A 81 15.08 11.15 12.04
N MET A 82 15.78 10.07 12.39
CA MET A 82 16.63 10.00 13.59
C MET A 82 17.67 11.12 13.64
N LYS A 83 18.38 11.34 12.52
CA LYS A 83 19.34 12.45 12.41
C LYS A 83 18.72 13.82 12.57
N LYS A 84 17.51 14.01 12.02
CA LYS A 84 16.76 15.27 12.19
C LYS A 84 16.35 15.49 13.65
N LEU A 85 15.94 14.44 14.38
CA LEU A 85 15.61 14.55 15.80
C LEU A 85 16.82 15.00 16.62
N VAL A 86 17.98 14.35 16.46
CA VAL A 86 19.21 14.73 17.16
C VAL A 86 19.62 16.18 16.84
N ALA A 87 19.52 16.59 15.57
CA ALA A 87 19.88 17.94 15.12
C ALA A 87 18.95 19.04 15.68
N ASN A 88 17.69 18.73 15.97
CA ASN A 88 16.68 19.70 16.41
C ASN A 88 16.25 19.50 17.88
N ARG A 89 17.07 18.82 18.66
CA ARG A 89 16.78 18.44 20.08
C ARG A 89 16.41 19.58 21.01
N GLN A 90 16.88 20.80 20.71
CA GLN A 90 16.66 21.99 21.58
C GLN A 90 15.22 22.51 21.56
N SER A 91 14.39 22.06 20.63
CA SER A 91 13.03 22.55 20.48
C SER A 91 12.03 21.39 20.44
N LYS A 92 11.27 21.23 21.52
CA LYS A 92 10.17 20.25 21.63
C LYS A 92 9.16 20.36 20.46
N ALA A 93 8.85 21.60 20.05
CA ALA A 93 7.97 21.82 18.90
C ALA A 93 8.55 21.29 17.60
N GLN A 94 9.87 21.38 17.41
CA GLN A 94 10.55 20.81 16.23
C GLN A 94 10.58 19.28 16.27
N VAL A 95 10.83 18.70 17.45
CA VAL A 95 10.80 17.25 17.66
C VAL A 95 9.41 16.70 17.31
N ASN A 96 8.35 17.25 17.87
CA ASN A 96 6.98 16.83 17.57
C ASN A 96 6.64 16.98 16.07
N ARG A 97 7.06 18.06 15.45
CA ARG A 97 6.87 18.26 14.00
C ARG A 97 7.57 17.20 13.16
N ILE A 98 8.74 16.72 13.59
CA ILE A 98 9.48 15.66 12.88
C ILE A 98 8.75 14.32 13.01
N LEU A 99 8.18 14.00 14.18
CA LEU A 99 7.34 12.82 14.39
C LEU A 99 6.09 12.86 13.49
N ASP A 100 5.39 14.00 13.46
CA ASP A 100 4.23 14.20 12.59
C ASP A 100 4.59 14.04 11.10
N GLN A 101 5.73 14.58 10.66
CA GLN A 101 6.20 14.42 9.28
C GLN A 101 6.47 12.95 8.95
N TYR A 102 7.00 12.17 9.91
CA TYR A 102 7.18 10.74 9.71
C TYR A 102 5.83 10.02 9.61
N ALA A 103 4.86 10.33 10.46
CA ALA A 103 3.51 9.77 10.38
C ALA A 103 2.83 10.07 9.03
N GLN A 104 2.93 11.30 8.52
CA GLN A 104 2.43 11.67 7.21
C GLN A 104 3.14 10.92 6.06
N PHE A 105 4.46 10.73 6.17
CA PHE A 105 5.21 9.91 5.21
C PHE A 105 4.67 8.47 5.19
N VAL A 106 4.46 7.85 6.35
CA VAL A 106 3.92 6.50 6.51
C VAL A 106 2.54 6.38 5.86
N GLU A 107 1.64 7.31 6.15
CA GLU A 107 0.29 7.34 5.58
C GLU A 107 0.35 7.40 4.04
N LYS A 108 1.17 8.28 3.49
CA LYS A 108 1.37 8.44 2.05
C LYS A 108 1.92 7.17 1.41
N ASP A 109 2.91 6.52 2.01
CA ASP A 109 3.52 5.31 1.47
C ASP A 109 2.60 4.09 1.55
N LEU A 110 1.72 4.03 2.56
CA LEU A 110 0.69 3.01 2.72
C LEU A 110 -0.58 3.26 1.88
N SER A 111 -0.73 4.43 1.27
CA SER A 111 -1.94 4.79 0.51
C SER A 111 -2.14 3.89 -0.70
N LEU A 112 -1.10 3.65 -1.50
CA LEU A 112 -1.17 2.80 -2.70
C LEU A 112 -1.51 1.33 -2.37
N PRO A 113 -0.79 0.64 -1.45
CA PRO A 113 -1.17 -0.70 -1.02
C PRO A 113 -2.61 -0.77 -0.47
N SER A 114 -3.04 0.25 0.29
CA SER A 114 -4.41 0.34 0.83
C SER A 114 -5.45 0.49 -0.27
N THR A 115 -5.16 1.28 -1.29
CA THR A 115 -6.04 1.46 -2.45
C THR A 115 -6.18 0.16 -3.24
N LEU A 116 -5.07 -0.52 -3.54
CA LEU A 116 -5.08 -1.82 -4.24
C LEU A 116 -5.89 -2.87 -3.47
N LEU A 117 -5.70 -2.93 -2.16
CA LEU A 117 -6.42 -3.86 -1.29
C LEU A 117 -7.94 -3.67 -1.34
N LYS A 118 -8.41 -2.41 -1.39
CA LYS A 118 -9.84 -2.07 -1.40
C LYS A 118 -10.44 -2.12 -2.80
N MET A 119 -9.78 -1.47 -3.76
CA MET A 119 -10.31 -1.30 -5.11
C MET A 119 -10.19 -2.55 -5.98
N GLY A 120 -9.16 -3.39 -5.75
CA GLY A 120 -8.97 -4.62 -6.53
C GLY A 120 -10.19 -5.53 -6.52
N PRO A 121 -10.71 -5.97 -5.35
CA PRO A 121 -11.91 -6.81 -5.28
C PRO A 121 -13.17 -6.10 -5.80
N MET A 122 -13.31 -4.79 -5.56
CA MET A 122 -14.48 -4.02 -6.05
C MET A 122 -14.53 -4.02 -7.58
N LEU A 123 -13.41 -3.72 -8.23
CA LEU A 123 -13.33 -3.74 -9.69
C LEU A 123 -13.45 -5.17 -10.25
N GLY A 124 -12.90 -6.17 -9.56
CA GLY A 124 -13.06 -7.58 -9.91
C GLY A 124 -14.53 -8.01 -9.87
N LEU A 125 -15.27 -7.62 -8.82
CA LEU A 125 -16.70 -7.90 -8.70
C LEU A 125 -17.51 -7.20 -9.80
N MET A 126 -17.22 -5.93 -10.08
CA MET A 126 -17.86 -5.22 -11.20
C MET A 126 -17.57 -5.92 -12.55
N GLY A 127 -16.32 -6.36 -12.72
CA GLY A 127 -15.89 -7.10 -13.91
C GLY A 127 -16.55 -8.48 -14.09
N THR A 128 -17.15 -9.06 -13.03
CA THR A 128 -17.98 -10.28 -13.17
C THR A 128 -19.43 -9.96 -13.40
N LEU A 129 -20.01 -9.04 -12.65
CA LEU A 129 -21.45 -8.76 -12.69
C LEU A 129 -21.89 -8.18 -14.04
N ILE A 130 -21.06 -7.31 -14.64
CA ILE A 130 -21.40 -6.65 -15.90
C ILE A 130 -21.52 -7.64 -17.07
N PRO A 131 -20.55 -8.54 -17.33
CA PRO A 131 -20.65 -9.51 -18.44
C PRO A 131 -21.71 -10.60 -18.22
N MET A 132 -22.15 -10.82 -16.99
CA MET A 132 -23.18 -11.85 -16.72
C MET A 132 -24.53 -11.53 -17.35
N GLY A 133 -24.91 -10.26 -17.49
CA GLY A 133 -26.11 -9.85 -18.19
C GLY A 133 -26.15 -10.34 -19.65
N PRO A 134 -25.17 -9.93 -20.47
CA PRO A 134 -25.01 -10.45 -21.85
C PRO A 134 -24.85 -11.98 -21.93
N ALA A 135 -24.16 -12.61 -20.95
CA ALA A 135 -24.02 -14.06 -20.91
C ALA A 135 -25.38 -14.77 -20.76
N LEU A 136 -26.23 -14.30 -19.87
CA LEU A 136 -27.58 -14.84 -19.67
C LEU A 136 -28.48 -14.58 -20.89
N ALA A 137 -28.34 -13.42 -21.55
CA ALA A 137 -29.05 -13.13 -22.79
C ALA A 137 -28.61 -14.10 -23.90
N GLY A 138 -27.32 -14.38 -24.08
CA GLY A 138 -26.82 -15.38 -25.02
C GLY A 138 -27.37 -16.79 -24.74
N LEU A 139 -27.44 -17.18 -23.46
CA LEU A 139 -28.04 -18.46 -23.08
C LEU A 139 -29.49 -18.55 -23.48
N SER A 140 -30.28 -17.49 -23.28
CA SER A 140 -31.74 -17.47 -23.64
C SER A 140 -32.00 -17.56 -25.14
N THR A 141 -31.04 -17.14 -25.98
CA THR A 141 -31.12 -17.20 -27.46
C THR A 141 -30.39 -18.43 -28.04
N GLY A 142 -29.80 -19.26 -27.19
CA GLY A 142 -29.02 -20.43 -27.63
C GLY A 142 -27.64 -20.09 -28.18
N ASP A 143 -27.14 -18.85 -28.02
CA ASP A 143 -25.80 -18.42 -28.40
C ASP A 143 -24.77 -18.76 -27.27
N ILE A 144 -24.40 -20.05 -27.25
CA ILE A 144 -23.47 -20.60 -26.29
C ILE A 144 -22.07 -19.96 -26.43
N ALA A 145 -21.67 -19.56 -27.64
CA ALA A 145 -20.37 -18.97 -27.88
C ALA A 145 -20.25 -17.58 -27.21
N SER A 146 -21.25 -16.74 -27.38
CA SER A 146 -21.31 -15.42 -26.69
C SER A 146 -21.38 -15.57 -25.18
N MET A 147 -22.18 -16.52 -24.68
CA MET A 147 -22.23 -16.83 -23.24
C MET A 147 -20.84 -17.21 -22.70
N ALA A 148 -20.16 -18.17 -23.35
CA ALA A 148 -18.85 -18.65 -22.91
C ALA A 148 -17.79 -17.52 -22.91
N TYR A 149 -17.79 -16.67 -23.93
CA TYR A 149 -16.87 -15.52 -24.00
C TYR A 149 -17.09 -14.54 -22.82
N ASN A 150 -18.33 -14.16 -22.55
CA ASN A 150 -18.66 -13.24 -21.47
C ASN A 150 -18.29 -13.83 -20.09
N MET A 151 -18.51 -15.13 -19.90
CA MET A 151 -18.07 -15.84 -18.68
C MET A 151 -16.55 -15.86 -18.52
N GLN A 152 -15.81 -16.07 -19.61
CA GLN A 152 -14.35 -16.00 -19.59
C GLN A 152 -13.84 -14.63 -19.16
N VAL A 153 -14.42 -13.55 -19.68
CA VAL A 153 -14.09 -12.16 -19.29
C VAL A 153 -14.39 -11.96 -17.79
N ALA A 154 -15.54 -12.42 -17.31
CA ALA A 154 -15.93 -12.33 -15.92
C ALA A 154 -14.91 -13.00 -14.98
N PHE A 155 -14.50 -14.23 -15.27
CA PHE A 155 -13.51 -14.94 -14.46
C PHE A 155 -12.13 -14.26 -14.49
N ALA A 156 -11.67 -13.84 -15.66
CA ALA A 156 -10.38 -13.18 -15.83
C ALA A 156 -10.28 -11.89 -15.00
N THR A 157 -11.31 -11.05 -15.01
CA THR A 157 -11.35 -9.79 -14.26
C THR A 157 -11.33 -10.02 -12.75
N THR A 158 -11.99 -11.05 -12.26
CA THR A 158 -11.95 -11.41 -10.83
C THR A 158 -10.56 -11.83 -10.41
N VAL A 159 -9.91 -12.71 -11.16
CA VAL A 159 -8.55 -13.18 -10.85
C VAL A 159 -7.57 -12.02 -10.80
N VAL A 160 -7.60 -11.13 -11.78
CA VAL A 160 -6.72 -9.94 -11.85
C VAL A 160 -6.98 -8.99 -10.67
N GLY A 161 -8.26 -8.76 -10.33
CA GLY A 161 -8.64 -7.90 -9.20
C GLY A 161 -8.18 -8.45 -7.85
N LEU A 162 -8.42 -9.74 -7.60
CA LEU A 162 -8.00 -10.42 -6.36
C LEU A 162 -6.48 -10.51 -6.24
N PHE A 163 -5.77 -10.79 -7.33
CA PHE A 163 -4.31 -10.82 -7.33
C PHE A 163 -3.71 -9.46 -6.98
N SER A 164 -4.24 -8.39 -7.58
CA SER A 164 -3.81 -7.02 -7.26
C SER A 164 -4.06 -6.67 -5.78
N ALA A 165 -5.20 -7.10 -5.23
CA ALA A 165 -5.54 -6.92 -3.82
C ALA A 165 -4.63 -7.73 -2.89
N ALA A 166 -4.26 -8.96 -3.26
CA ALA A 166 -3.35 -9.80 -2.49
C ALA A 166 -1.96 -9.15 -2.36
N ILE A 167 -1.43 -8.60 -3.45
CA ILE A 167 -0.18 -7.83 -3.42
C ILE A 167 -0.32 -6.62 -2.48
N GLY A 168 -1.40 -5.85 -2.60
CA GLY A 168 -1.69 -4.72 -1.73
C GLY A 168 -1.76 -5.12 -0.25
N PHE A 169 -2.42 -6.23 0.06
CA PHE A 169 -2.55 -6.76 1.42
C PHE A 169 -1.20 -7.10 2.04
N VAL A 170 -0.42 -7.97 1.38
CA VAL A 170 0.88 -8.42 1.89
C VAL A 170 1.85 -7.24 2.07
N THR A 171 1.90 -6.35 1.10
CA THR A 171 2.76 -5.16 1.14
C THR A 171 2.35 -4.22 2.28
N LYS A 172 1.05 -3.93 2.41
CA LYS A 172 0.52 -3.08 3.48
C LYS A 172 0.81 -3.66 4.84
N GLN A 173 0.51 -4.93 5.07
CA GLN A 173 0.69 -5.58 6.36
C GLN A 173 2.16 -5.59 6.79
N THR A 174 3.07 -5.91 5.87
CA THR A 174 4.50 -5.96 6.15
C THR A 174 5.06 -4.56 6.43
N LYS A 175 4.75 -3.57 5.59
CA LYS A 175 5.18 -2.19 5.78
C LYS A 175 4.64 -1.58 7.07
N ASN A 176 3.36 -1.84 7.38
CA ASN A 176 2.75 -1.32 8.61
C ASN A 176 3.50 -1.78 9.86
N ARG A 177 3.91 -3.06 9.92
CA ARG A 177 4.74 -3.58 11.03
C ARG A 177 6.08 -2.85 11.13
N TRP A 178 6.75 -2.60 10.00
CA TRP A 178 8.02 -1.87 10.00
C TRP A 178 7.85 -0.43 10.48
N TYR A 179 6.82 0.26 10.02
CA TYR A 179 6.58 1.65 10.38
C TYR A 179 6.13 1.82 11.83
N THR A 180 5.40 0.84 12.38
CA THR A 180 5.07 0.83 13.82
C THR A 180 6.34 0.69 14.66
N GLU A 181 7.26 -0.22 14.30
CA GLU A 181 8.54 -0.36 14.98
C GLU A 181 9.41 0.91 14.85
N ASP A 182 9.45 1.48 13.65
CA ASP A 182 10.21 2.71 13.39
C ASP A 182 9.65 3.90 14.18
N MET A 183 8.32 4.04 14.26
CA MET A 183 7.67 5.12 15.03
C MET A 183 7.98 4.99 16.51
N SER A 184 7.86 3.78 17.08
CA SER A 184 8.22 3.52 18.47
C SER A 184 9.68 3.88 18.80
N ASN A 185 10.60 3.59 17.87
CA ASN A 185 12.01 3.98 18.03
C ASN A 185 12.20 5.52 17.99
N LEU A 186 11.46 6.22 17.13
CA LEU A 186 11.54 7.69 17.04
C LEU A 186 10.93 8.36 18.27
N GLU A 187 9.80 7.85 18.77
CA GLU A 187 9.16 8.31 20.01
C GLU A 187 10.09 8.11 21.21
N PHE A 188 10.67 6.92 21.38
CA PHE A 188 11.64 6.65 22.42
C PHE A 188 12.83 7.61 22.39
N MET A 189 13.36 7.89 21.17
CA MET A 189 14.43 8.89 21.03
C MET A 189 13.97 10.30 21.42
N ALA A 190 12.73 10.68 21.06
CA ALA A 190 12.18 11.98 21.39
C ALA A 190 12.06 12.15 22.92
N ASP A 191 11.55 11.12 23.62
CA ASP A 191 11.43 11.12 25.09
C ASP A 191 12.81 11.27 25.76
N LEU A 192 13.82 10.50 25.31
CA LEU A 192 15.20 10.64 25.84
C LEU A 192 15.80 12.04 25.60
N LEU A 193 15.44 12.70 24.50
CA LEU A 193 15.92 14.05 24.21
C LEU A 193 15.20 15.11 25.07
N GLU A 194 13.99 14.84 25.57
CA GLU A 194 13.27 15.71 26.50
C GLU A 194 13.75 15.58 27.94
N GLU A 195 14.26 14.40 28.33
CA GLU A 195 14.80 14.17 29.67
C GLU A 195 16.21 14.77 29.89
N LYS A 196 16.92 15.13 28.83
CA LYS A 196 18.28 15.69 28.84
C LYS A 196 18.28 17.20 28.87
#